data_c10762806b785edebe7b5fb99aa1e026
#
_entry.id   c10762806b785edebe7b5fb99aa1e026
#
_cell.length_a   1.000
_cell.length_b   1.000
_cell.length_c   1.000
_cell.angle_alpha   90.00
_cell.angle_beta   90.00
_cell.angle_gamma   90.00
#
_symmetry.space_group_name_H-M   'P 1'
#
loop_
_entity.id
_entity.type
_entity.pdbx_description
1 polymer ?
#
loop_
_entity_poly.entity_id
_entity_poly.type
_entity_poly.pdbx_seq_one_letter_code
_entity_poly.pdbx_strand_id
1 'polypeptide(L)'
;MSYTALLNGLTEDGLLTEDWGPLFASTPRAMFVPDVIWTWDAQRVRYRRTDRNETPRRWARLVNSRDVVVTQLDDGQDDGPGLATSSSSMPEVVATMLVADDLRPGQRVFEIGGGGGWTAALRKKRVGPTGLVVTAETDPRLAETCAANLARHGADVTVLHADGAAGHPDLGPYDRTCSTAAVQRVSAAWIPQTRPGGLITTPFHTSLADFGLLKLTVADDGQSASGTFAGTVSFMWLRQQRPPGTPDTPASDDEPRVTTARTLPSYLSNRRAARLYIGLRTPGVHYKLAWNPPDPWETSRIRLWAADGSKAIALANPPYTVYERGPRSLWHDVVEPHLADWVALQQPRLDQIGMSVTADGTHTLWTGSPDSPTALTLPPN
;
A
#
# COMPACT_ATOMS: atom_id res chain seq x y z
N MET A 1 -10.05 -23.61 -8.03
CA MET A 1 -9.97 -22.76 -9.26
C MET A 1 -8.65 -23.12 -9.95
N SER A 2 -8.63 -23.23 -11.28
CA SER A 2 -7.38 -23.36 -12.04
C SER A 2 -6.80 -21.97 -12.31
N TYR A 3 -5.50 -21.90 -12.66
CA TYR A 3 -4.87 -20.64 -13.02
C TYR A 3 -5.53 -19.98 -14.26
N THR A 4 -5.88 -20.79 -15.26
CA THR A 4 -6.62 -20.33 -16.43
C THR A 4 -7.98 -19.70 -16.05
N ALA A 5 -8.73 -20.31 -15.15
CA ALA A 5 -10.01 -19.74 -14.69
C ALA A 5 -9.81 -18.43 -13.91
N LEU A 6 -8.72 -18.28 -13.17
CA LEU A 6 -8.34 -17.01 -12.54
C LEU A 6 -8.10 -15.93 -13.60
N LEU A 7 -7.29 -16.21 -14.62
CA LEU A 7 -6.97 -15.25 -15.66
C LEU A 7 -8.22 -14.83 -16.47
N ASN A 8 -9.07 -15.78 -16.82
CA ASN A 8 -10.33 -15.48 -17.51
C ASN A 8 -11.18 -14.51 -16.69
N GLY A 9 -11.36 -14.77 -15.38
CA GLY A 9 -12.12 -13.87 -14.53
C GLY A 9 -11.50 -12.47 -14.39
N LEU A 10 -10.17 -12.33 -14.37
CA LEU A 10 -9.50 -11.03 -14.38
C LEU A 10 -9.69 -10.28 -15.72
N THR A 11 -9.72 -11.01 -16.82
CA THR A 11 -9.98 -10.43 -18.16
C THR A 11 -11.44 -9.99 -18.29
N GLU A 12 -12.39 -10.80 -17.86
CA GLU A 12 -13.82 -10.48 -17.84
C GLU A 12 -14.14 -9.24 -17.01
N ASP A 13 -13.43 -9.05 -15.90
CA ASP A 13 -13.55 -7.86 -15.05
C ASP A 13 -12.79 -6.62 -15.60
N GLY A 14 -12.10 -6.75 -16.75
CA GLY A 14 -11.32 -5.66 -17.35
C GLY A 14 -10.04 -5.29 -16.59
N LEU A 15 -9.60 -6.13 -15.66
CA LEU A 15 -8.39 -5.91 -14.83
C LEU A 15 -7.12 -6.34 -15.56
N LEU A 16 -7.23 -7.30 -16.48
CA LEU A 16 -6.11 -7.82 -17.25
C LEU A 16 -6.26 -7.38 -18.71
N THR A 17 -5.43 -6.41 -19.11
CA THR A 17 -5.45 -5.89 -20.49
C THR A 17 -4.86 -6.90 -21.49
N GLU A 18 -5.14 -6.68 -22.78
CA GLU A 18 -4.59 -7.52 -23.87
C GLU A 18 -3.06 -7.65 -23.82
N ASP A 19 -2.37 -6.59 -23.45
CA ASP A 19 -0.90 -6.55 -23.30
C ASP A 19 -0.39 -7.42 -22.15
N TRP A 20 -1.13 -7.53 -21.05
CA TRP A 20 -0.72 -8.26 -19.87
C TRP A 20 -1.21 -9.71 -19.83
N GLY A 21 -2.32 -10.02 -20.48
CA GLY A 21 -2.92 -11.36 -20.48
C GLY A 21 -1.91 -12.48 -20.83
N PRO A 22 -1.23 -12.42 -22.00
CA PRO A 22 -0.22 -13.42 -22.37
C PRO A 22 0.97 -13.50 -21.42
N LEU A 23 1.37 -12.37 -20.82
CA LEU A 23 2.48 -12.33 -19.87
C LEU A 23 2.13 -13.04 -18.56
N PHE A 24 0.93 -12.79 -18.02
CA PHE A 24 0.42 -13.53 -16.88
C PHE A 24 0.29 -15.03 -17.18
N ALA A 25 -0.30 -15.39 -18.32
CA ALA A 25 -0.48 -16.79 -18.71
C ALA A 25 0.84 -17.56 -18.74
N SER A 26 1.92 -16.92 -19.21
CA SER A 26 3.26 -17.52 -19.28
C SER A 26 4.09 -17.36 -18.00
N THR A 27 3.55 -16.73 -16.96
CA THR A 27 4.23 -16.50 -15.67
C THR A 27 3.32 -16.93 -14.51
N PRO A 28 3.04 -18.24 -14.34
CA PRO A 28 2.11 -18.70 -13.31
C PRO A 28 2.59 -18.35 -11.91
N ARG A 29 1.71 -17.72 -11.10
CA ARG A 29 1.96 -17.32 -9.72
C ARG A 29 2.54 -18.46 -8.87
N ALA A 30 2.07 -19.69 -9.11
CA ALA A 30 2.48 -20.89 -8.38
C ALA A 30 4.00 -21.19 -8.45
N MET A 31 4.71 -20.66 -9.46
CA MET A 31 6.16 -20.83 -9.59
C MET A 31 6.96 -19.95 -8.61
N PHE A 32 6.32 -18.97 -8.00
CA PHE A 32 6.93 -17.96 -7.14
C PHE A 32 6.44 -18.03 -5.69
N VAL A 33 5.61 -19.01 -5.37
CA VAL A 33 5.02 -19.21 -4.05
C VAL A 33 5.67 -20.43 -3.39
N PRO A 34 6.13 -20.32 -2.12
CA PRO A 34 6.75 -21.43 -1.41
C PRO A 34 5.74 -22.54 -1.08
N ASP A 35 6.25 -23.71 -0.71
CA ASP A 35 5.41 -24.85 -0.34
C ASP A 35 4.56 -24.57 0.90
N VAL A 36 5.09 -23.80 1.86
CA VAL A 36 4.36 -23.39 3.06
C VAL A 36 3.83 -21.96 2.88
N ILE A 37 2.52 -21.83 3.06
CA ILE A 37 1.79 -20.56 2.94
C ILE A 37 0.81 -20.38 4.09
N TRP A 38 0.38 -19.13 4.27
CA TRP A 38 -0.65 -18.80 5.27
C TRP A 38 -1.77 -18.00 4.61
N THR A 39 -2.99 -18.24 5.07
CA THR A 39 -4.18 -17.49 4.68
C THR A 39 -4.95 -17.05 5.93
N TRP A 40 -5.56 -15.85 5.87
CA TRP A 40 -6.33 -15.34 6.99
C TRP A 40 -7.61 -16.18 7.23
N ASP A 41 -7.79 -16.64 8.47
CA ASP A 41 -9.01 -17.29 8.94
C ASP A 41 -9.80 -16.29 9.79
N ALA A 42 -10.78 -15.62 9.19
CA ALA A 42 -11.55 -14.57 9.85
C ALA A 42 -12.38 -15.10 11.03
N GLN A 43 -12.79 -16.38 11.01
CA GLN A 43 -13.55 -17.00 12.12
C GLN A 43 -12.68 -17.20 13.35
N ARG A 44 -11.38 -17.51 13.15
CA ARG A 44 -10.42 -17.74 14.23
C ARG A 44 -9.52 -16.55 14.51
N VAL A 45 -9.64 -15.48 13.72
CA VAL A 45 -8.83 -14.26 13.83
C VAL A 45 -7.32 -14.59 13.86
N ARG A 46 -6.89 -15.48 12.98
CA ARG A 46 -5.48 -15.91 12.87
C ARG A 46 -5.14 -16.40 11.49
N TYR A 47 -3.85 -16.46 11.19
CA TYR A 47 -3.35 -17.11 9.98
C TYR A 47 -3.41 -18.63 10.11
N ARG A 48 -3.86 -19.30 9.04
CA ARG A 48 -3.89 -20.75 8.91
C ARG A 48 -2.79 -21.19 7.95
N ARG A 49 -1.87 -22.02 8.45
CA ARG A 49 -0.81 -22.67 7.65
C ARG A 49 -1.41 -23.69 6.66
N THR A 50 -0.86 -23.73 5.47
CA THR A 50 -1.12 -24.74 4.44
C THR A 50 0.21 -25.15 3.83
N ASP A 51 0.52 -26.44 3.86
CA ASP A 51 1.72 -27.02 3.28
C ASP A 51 1.36 -27.79 2.02
N ARG A 52 2.08 -27.53 0.94
CA ARG A 52 1.90 -28.18 -0.37
C ARG A 52 2.09 -29.68 -0.27
N ASN A 53 3.07 -30.13 0.51
CA ASN A 53 3.40 -31.56 0.66
C ASN A 53 2.32 -32.32 1.44
N GLU A 54 1.65 -31.67 2.39
CA GLU A 54 0.55 -32.25 3.19
C GLU A 54 -0.80 -32.16 2.48
N THR A 55 -1.06 -31.00 1.84
CA THR A 55 -2.37 -30.68 1.25
C THR A 55 -2.25 -30.04 -0.14
N PRO A 56 -1.71 -30.74 -1.15
CA PRO A 56 -1.37 -30.17 -2.48
C PRO A 56 -2.60 -29.55 -3.19
N ARG A 57 -3.77 -30.19 -3.10
CA ARG A 57 -5.00 -29.66 -3.73
C ARG A 57 -5.47 -28.37 -3.08
N ARG A 58 -5.35 -28.26 -1.75
CA ARG A 58 -5.71 -27.05 -1.02
C ARG A 58 -4.75 -25.92 -1.36
N TRP A 59 -3.44 -26.20 -1.32
CA TRP A 59 -2.41 -25.25 -1.69
C TRP A 59 -2.64 -24.70 -3.10
N ALA A 60 -2.81 -25.55 -4.09
CA ALA A 60 -3.04 -25.14 -5.49
C ALA A 60 -4.31 -24.29 -5.64
N ARG A 61 -5.38 -24.60 -4.91
CA ARG A 61 -6.61 -23.79 -4.91
C ARG A 61 -6.39 -22.39 -4.36
N LEU A 62 -5.64 -22.26 -3.26
CA LEU A 62 -5.34 -20.98 -2.62
C LEU A 62 -4.42 -20.14 -3.50
N VAL A 63 -3.36 -20.72 -4.04
CA VAL A 63 -2.40 -20.01 -4.90
C VAL A 63 -3.04 -19.54 -6.22
N ASN A 64 -4.05 -20.24 -6.72
CA ASN A 64 -4.81 -19.87 -7.93
C ASN A 64 -6.10 -19.10 -7.59
N SER A 65 -6.28 -18.62 -6.36
CA SER A 65 -7.40 -17.74 -6.00
C SER A 65 -7.07 -16.27 -6.26
N ARG A 66 -8.07 -15.42 -6.13
CA ARG A 66 -7.91 -13.95 -6.14
C ARG A 66 -7.32 -13.40 -4.84
N ASP A 67 -7.24 -14.23 -3.80
CA ASP A 67 -6.80 -13.79 -2.48
C ASP A 67 -5.29 -13.60 -2.39
N VAL A 68 -4.87 -12.80 -1.41
CA VAL A 68 -3.48 -12.72 -0.98
C VAL A 68 -3.04 -14.04 -0.35
N VAL A 69 -1.82 -14.44 -0.65
CA VAL A 69 -1.17 -15.61 -0.05
C VAL A 69 0.05 -15.14 0.73
N VAL A 70 -0.01 -15.20 2.06
CA VAL A 70 1.11 -14.84 2.92
C VAL A 70 2.19 -15.90 2.82
N THR A 71 3.43 -15.46 2.61
CA THR A 71 4.62 -16.31 2.39
C THR A 71 5.64 -16.23 3.52
N GLN A 72 5.50 -15.23 4.42
CA GLN A 72 6.32 -15.10 5.61
C GLN A 72 5.50 -14.41 6.72
N LEU A 73 5.65 -14.87 7.95
CA LEU A 73 5.17 -14.21 9.17
C LEU A 73 6.37 -13.73 9.98
N ASP A 74 6.19 -12.65 10.75
CA ASP A 74 7.09 -12.18 11.81
C ASP A 74 8.55 -12.04 11.37
N ASP A 75 8.78 -11.55 10.14
CA ASP A 75 10.12 -11.42 9.53
C ASP A 75 10.90 -12.76 9.52
N GLY A 76 10.18 -13.89 9.47
CA GLY A 76 10.74 -15.25 9.49
C GLY A 76 11.15 -15.75 10.88
N GLN A 77 10.67 -15.12 11.95
CA GLN A 77 10.86 -15.58 13.33
C GLN A 77 9.76 -16.58 13.73
N ASP A 78 10.12 -17.58 14.53
CA ASP A 78 9.19 -18.66 14.91
C ASP A 78 8.22 -18.24 16.03
N ASP A 79 8.61 -17.30 16.89
CA ASP A 79 7.89 -16.93 18.14
C ASP A 79 7.18 -15.55 18.05
N GLY A 80 6.87 -15.09 16.86
CA GLY A 80 6.25 -13.78 16.66
C GLY A 80 4.71 -13.78 16.86
N PRO A 81 4.09 -12.60 16.88
CA PRO A 81 2.65 -12.42 17.09
C PRO A 81 1.78 -12.88 15.90
N GLY A 82 2.37 -13.37 14.83
CA GLY A 82 1.68 -13.75 13.59
C GLY A 82 1.46 -12.59 12.64
N LEU A 83 2.37 -11.61 12.60
CA LEU A 83 2.32 -10.48 11.68
C LEU A 83 2.74 -10.94 10.28
N ALA A 84 1.91 -10.71 9.27
CA ALA A 84 2.29 -10.97 7.88
C ALA A 84 3.39 -9.98 7.42
N THR A 85 4.53 -10.51 6.95
CA THR A 85 5.72 -9.72 6.57
C THR A 85 6.16 -9.94 5.14
N SER A 86 5.69 -11.00 4.46
CA SER A 86 5.78 -11.16 3.01
C SER A 86 4.55 -11.90 2.48
N SER A 87 4.18 -11.57 1.24
CA SER A 87 3.08 -12.26 0.56
C SER A 87 3.29 -12.30 -0.96
N SER A 88 2.65 -13.27 -1.60
CA SER A 88 2.29 -13.15 -3.00
C SER A 88 0.96 -12.41 -3.07
N SER A 89 0.97 -11.21 -3.62
CA SER A 89 -0.16 -10.29 -3.64
C SER A 89 -1.35 -10.83 -4.45
N MET A 90 -2.52 -10.25 -4.21
CA MET A 90 -3.72 -10.52 -4.99
C MET A 90 -3.45 -10.25 -6.48
N PRO A 91 -3.77 -11.18 -7.38
CA PRO A 91 -3.49 -11.00 -8.81
C PRO A 91 -4.10 -9.74 -9.43
N GLU A 92 -5.28 -9.33 -8.98
CA GLU A 92 -5.93 -8.09 -9.40
C GLU A 92 -5.16 -6.82 -8.98
N VAL A 93 -4.60 -6.83 -7.77
CA VAL A 93 -3.77 -5.73 -7.27
C VAL A 93 -2.45 -5.66 -8.05
N VAL A 94 -1.85 -6.80 -8.35
CA VAL A 94 -0.65 -6.88 -9.20
C VAL A 94 -0.95 -6.33 -10.60
N ALA A 95 -2.06 -6.74 -11.23
CA ALA A 95 -2.47 -6.22 -12.54
C ALA A 95 -2.66 -4.70 -12.51
N THR A 96 -3.36 -4.17 -11.50
CA THR A 96 -3.57 -2.72 -11.31
C THR A 96 -2.24 -1.97 -11.21
N MET A 97 -1.28 -2.48 -10.44
CA MET A 97 0.03 -1.85 -10.31
C MET A 97 0.83 -1.87 -11.62
N LEU A 98 0.87 -3.03 -12.30
CA LEU A 98 1.60 -3.17 -13.55
C LEU A 98 1.04 -2.26 -14.67
N VAL A 99 -0.27 -2.04 -14.69
CA VAL A 99 -0.90 -1.05 -15.58
C VAL A 99 -0.48 0.37 -15.20
N ALA A 100 -0.43 0.69 -13.90
CA ALA A 100 0.00 2.01 -13.42
C ALA A 100 1.48 2.29 -13.70
N ASP A 101 2.33 1.26 -13.71
CA ASP A 101 3.77 1.36 -14.03
C ASP A 101 4.02 1.81 -15.49
N ASP A 102 3.05 1.65 -16.40
CA ASP A 102 3.15 2.02 -17.84
C ASP A 102 4.47 1.55 -18.48
N LEU A 103 4.74 0.26 -18.36
CA LEU A 103 5.97 -0.35 -18.83
C LEU A 103 6.00 -0.55 -20.34
N ARG A 104 7.15 -0.29 -20.95
CA ARG A 104 7.40 -0.46 -22.39
C ARG A 104 8.65 -1.32 -22.66
N PRO A 105 8.74 -1.99 -23.81
CA PRO A 105 9.95 -2.72 -24.19
C PRO A 105 11.21 -1.85 -24.12
N GLY A 106 12.31 -2.45 -23.66
CA GLY A 106 13.63 -1.81 -23.54
C GLY A 106 13.84 -0.96 -22.28
N GLN A 107 12.79 -0.74 -21.46
CA GLN A 107 12.91 0.10 -20.27
C GLN A 107 13.74 -0.54 -19.15
N ARG A 108 14.32 0.33 -18.32
CA ARG A 108 15.06 0.00 -17.09
C ARG A 108 14.14 0.22 -15.88
N VAL A 109 13.96 -0.82 -15.09
CA VAL A 109 13.01 -0.82 -13.96
C VAL A 109 13.73 -1.14 -12.68
N PHE A 110 13.50 -0.36 -11.64
CA PHE A 110 13.86 -0.66 -10.27
C PHE A 110 12.61 -1.04 -9.47
N GLU A 111 12.59 -2.25 -8.93
CA GLU A 111 11.52 -2.74 -8.06
C GLU A 111 11.98 -2.78 -6.62
N ILE A 112 11.16 -2.30 -5.70
CA ILE A 112 11.34 -2.38 -4.26
C ILE A 112 10.39 -3.42 -3.67
N GLY A 113 10.93 -4.44 -2.99
CA GLY A 113 10.18 -5.55 -2.41
C GLY A 113 10.06 -6.74 -3.38
N GLY A 114 11.16 -7.47 -3.57
CA GLY A 114 11.22 -8.62 -4.48
C GLY A 114 10.30 -9.78 -4.07
N GLY A 115 10.18 -10.05 -2.77
CA GLY A 115 9.37 -11.15 -2.24
C GLY A 115 9.68 -12.48 -2.90
N GLY A 116 8.69 -13.13 -3.52
CA GLY A 116 8.87 -14.37 -4.29
C GLY A 116 9.38 -14.18 -5.72
N GLY A 117 9.43 -12.94 -6.25
CA GLY A 117 9.91 -12.60 -7.60
C GLY A 117 8.84 -12.57 -8.69
N TRP A 118 7.56 -12.77 -8.38
CA TRP A 118 6.50 -12.86 -9.41
C TRP A 118 6.31 -11.55 -10.19
N THR A 119 6.25 -10.42 -9.50
CA THR A 119 6.12 -9.10 -10.12
C THR A 119 7.35 -8.72 -10.94
N ALA A 120 8.56 -9.04 -10.45
CA ALA A 120 9.81 -8.84 -11.17
C ALA A 120 9.84 -9.65 -12.49
N ALA A 121 9.41 -10.92 -12.47
CA ALA A 121 9.31 -11.76 -13.66
C ALA A 121 8.30 -11.18 -14.68
N LEU A 122 7.14 -10.69 -14.24
CA LEU A 122 6.15 -10.05 -15.10
C LEU A 122 6.70 -8.77 -15.73
N ARG A 123 7.37 -7.91 -14.93
CA ARG A 123 8.05 -6.70 -15.43
C ARG A 123 9.12 -7.03 -16.43
N LYS A 124 9.97 -8.05 -16.16
CA LYS A 124 11.01 -8.48 -17.13
C LYS A 124 10.43 -8.96 -18.44
N LYS A 125 9.35 -9.70 -18.40
CA LYS A 125 8.64 -10.11 -19.64
C LYS A 125 8.11 -8.92 -20.41
N ARG A 126 7.59 -7.90 -19.72
CA ARG A 126 7.05 -6.69 -20.36
C ARG A 126 8.13 -5.85 -21.01
N VAL A 127 9.26 -5.63 -20.33
CA VAL A 127 10.37 -4.85 -20.89
C VAL A 127 11.20 -5.63 -21.90
N GLY A 128 11.07 -6.93 -21.96
CA GLY A 128 11.71 -7.79 -22.95
C GLY A 128 13.22 -7.97 -22.74
N PRO A 129 13.91 -8.59 -23.73
CA PRO A 129 15.31 -8.97 -23.59
C PRO A 129 16.26 -7.78 -23.45
N THR A 130 15.98 -6.66 -24.10
CA THR A 130 16.81 -5.43 -24.06
C THR A 130 16.54 -4.56 -22.84
N GLY A 131 15.44 -4.79 -22.10
CA GLY A 131 15.13 -4.08 -20.87
C GLY A 131 15.87 -4.65 -19.67
N LEU A 132 16.04 -3.83 -18.65
CA LEU A 132 16.64 -4.20 -17.37
C LEU A 132 15.57 -4.21 -16.28
N VAL A 133 15.55 -5.24 -15.44
CA VAL A 133 14.82 -5.24 -14.17
C VAL A 133 15.78 -5.53 -13.03
N VAL A 134 15.80 -4.64 -12.06
CA VAL A 134 16.54 -4.80 -10.80
C VAL A 134 15.49 -4.82 -9.69
N THR A 135 15.53 -5.82 -8.81
CA THR A 135 14.65 -5.92 -7.66
C THR A 135 15.44 -5.96 -6.35
N ALA A 136 15.10 -5.10 -5.41
CA ALA A 136 15.71 -5.05 -4.09
C ALA A 136 14.79 -5.71 -3.05
N GLU A 137 15.35 -6.63 -2.27
CA GLU A 137 14.69 -7.29 -1.15
C GLU A 137 15.54 -7.15 0.11
N THR A 138 14.93 -6.67 1.18
CA THR A 138 15.64 -6.40 2.44
C THR A 138 15.84 -7.63 3.32
N ASP A 139 15.04 -8.67 3.11
CA ASP A 139 15.19 -9.94 3.82
C ASP A 139 16.12 -10.88 3.05
N PRO A 140 17.22 -11.35 3.65
CA PRO A 140 18.20 -12.18 2.93
C PRO A 140 17.61 -13.50 2.43
N ARG A 141 16.72 -14.14 3.21
CA ARG A 141 16.11 -15.43 2.83
C ARG A 141 15.12 -15.24 1.68
N LEU A 142 14.38 -14.12 1.69
CA LEU A 142 13.46 -13.78 0.60
C LEU A 142 14.26 -13.38 -0.66
N ALA A 143 15.37 -12.66 -0.54
CA ALA A 143 16.23 -12.32 -1.67
C ALA A 143 16.80 -13.57 -2.35
N GLU A 144 17.29 -14.55 -1.58
CA GLU A 144 17.73 -15.84 -2.09
C GLU A 144 16.59 -16.62 -2.78
N THR A 145 15.41 -16.64 -2.15
CA THR A 145 14.20 -17.29 -2.70
C THR A 145 13.77 -16.62 -4.01
N CYS A 146 13.77 -15.31 -4.06
CA CYS A 146 13.47 -14.50 -5.23
C CYS A 146 14.41 -14.86 -6.39
N ALA A 147 15.72 -14.83 -6.15
CA ALA A 147 16.74 -15.16 -7.16
C ALA A 147 16.57 -16.60 -7.68
N ALA A 148 16.35 -17.58 -6.79
CA ALA A 148 16.15 -18.97 -7.16
C ALA A 148 14.87 -19.19 -8.01
N ASN A 149 13.77 -18.52 -7.66
CA ASN A 149 12.52 -18.60 -8.41
C ASN A 149 12.66 -17.97 -9.80
N LEU A 150 13.28 -16.80 -9.89
CA LEU A 150 13.52 -16.09 -11.16
C LEU A 150 14.42 -16.92 -12.09
N ALA A 151 15.51 -17.49 -11.57
CA ALA A 151 16.40 -18.37 -12.33
C ALA A 151 15.66 -19.62 -12.84
N ARG A 152 14.85 -20.27 -11.97
CA ARG A 152 14.05 -21.44 -12.36
C ARG A 152 13.02 -21.12 -13.44
N HIS A 153 12.48 -19.90 -13.43
CA HIS A 153 11.54 -19.41 -14.44
C HIS A 153 12.25 -18.92 -15.71
N GLY A 154 13.58 -18.78 -15.71
CA GLY A 154 14.36 -18.25 -16.83
C GLY A 154 14.19 -16.72 -16.99
N ALA A 155 13.83 -15.99 -15.94
CA ALA A 155 13.72 -14.55 -15.95
C ALA A 155 15.06 -13.91 -15.58
N ASP A 156 15.67 -13.19 -16.53
CA ASP A 156 16.92 -12.45 -16.34
C ASP A 156 16.64 -11.14 -15.59
N VAL A 157 16.64 -11.23 -14.25
CA VAL A 157 16.41 -10.12 -13.30
C VAL A 157 17.57 -10.04 -12.33
N THR A 158 18.10 -8.86 -12.10
CA THR A 158 19.11 -8.62 -11.05
C THR A 158 18.42 -8.53 -9.70
N VAL A 159 18.74 -9.45 -8.79
CA VAL A 159 18.20 -9.44 -7.41
C VAL A 159 19.26 -8.90 -6.46
N LEU A 160 18.90 -7.92 -5.67
CA LEU A 160 19.75 -7.29 -4.66
C LEU A 160 19.22 -7.63 -3.26
N HIS A 161 20.09 -8.14 -2.38
CA HIS A 161 19.82 -8.10 -0.95
C HIS A 161 20.21 -6.71 -0.44
N ALA A 162 19.22 -5.80 -0.41
CA ALA A 162 19.45 -4.38 -0.09
C ALA A 162 18.18 -3.70 0.42
N ASP A 163 18.38 -2.56 1.10
CA ASP A 163 17.28 -1.65 1.42
C ASP A 163 16.83 -0.89 0.18
N GLY A 164 15.66 -1.22 -0.33
CA GLY A 164 15.08 -0.56 -1.50
C GLY A 164 14.79 0.94 -1.31
N ALA A 165 14.72 1.44 -0.06
CA ALA A 165 14.58 2.86 0.19
C ALA A 165 15.81 3.66 -0.26
N ALA A 166 17.00 3.09 -0.19
CA ALA A 166 18.23 3.71 -0.67
C ALA A 166 18.32 3.77 -2.21
N GLY A 167 17.52 2.95 -2.90
CA GLY A 167 17.66 2.75 -4.35
C GLY A 167 18.91 1.94 -4.70
N HIS A 168 19.34 2.05 -5.96
CA HIS A 168 20.60 1.45 -6.43
C HIS A 168 21.14 2.28 -7.61
N PRO A 169 21.92 3.33 -7.32
CA PRO A 169 22.35 4.30 -8.35
C PRO A 169 23.27 3.70 -9.42
N ASP A 170 24.08 2.68 -9.07
CA ASP A 170 25.07 2.09 -9.98
C ASP A 170 24.43 1.44 -11.22
N LEU A 171 23.17 1.01 -11.10
CA LEU A 171 22.39 0.44 -12.20
C LEU A 171 21.34 1.43 -12.77
N GLY A 172 21.30 2.66 -12.26
CA GLY A 172 20.44 3.74 -12.77
C GLY A 172 21.02 4.46 -13.99
N PRO A 173 20.38 5.55 -14.45
CA PRO A 173 19.03 5.94 -14.06
C PRO A 173 17.97 4.98 -14.62
N TYR A 174 16.84 4.89 -13.91
CA TYR A 174 15.73 4.01 -14.27
C TYR A 174 14.62 4.79 -15.00
N ASP A 175 13.91 4.10 -15.89
CA ASP A 175 12.68 4.61 -16.51
C ASP A 175 11.51 4.57 -15.53
N ARG A 176 11.51 3.55 -14.67
CA ARG A 176 10.46 3.26 -13.69
C ARG A 176 11.06 2.83 -12.36
N THR A 177 10.60 3.44 -11.29
CA THR A 177 10.86 3.00 -9.92
C THR A 177 9.53 2.59 -9.31
N CYS A 178 9.38 1.30 -8.97
CA CYS A 178 8.10 0.68 -8.61
C CYS A 178 8.23 -0.01 -7.25
N SER A 179 7.45 0.42 -6.24
CA SER A 179 7.45 -0.25 -4.95
C SER A 179 6.28 -1.23 -4.83
N THR A 180 6.54 -2.42 -4.33
CA THR A 180 5.54 -3.40 -3.87
C THR A 180 5.43 -3.42 -2.34
N ALA A 181 6.00 -2.42 -1.68
CA ALA A 181 5.88 -2.14 -0.25
C ALA A 181 5.32 -0.73 -0.05
N ALA A 182 4.42 -0.57 0.92
CA ALA A 182 3.80 0.71 1.21
C ALA A 182 4.76 1.64 1.97
N VAL A 183 4.70 2.93 1.64
CA VAL A 183 5.48 3.97 2.28
C VAL A 183 4.57 5.00 2.95
N GLN A 184 5.05 5.65 4.01
CA GLN A 184 4.46 6.88 4.56
C GLN A 184 5.11 8.12 3.96
N ARG A 185 6.35 7.96 3.49
CA ARG A 185 7.13 9.00 2.82
C ARG A 185 7.84 8.38 1.63
N VAL A 186 7.74 9.03 0.50
CA VAL A 186 8.49 8.64 -0.70
C VAL A 186 9.97 8.86 -0.44
N SER A 187 10.81 7.88 -0.74
CA SER A 187 12.24 8.06 -0.55
C SER A 187 12.79 9.11 -1.52
N ALA A 188 13.50 10.10 -0.98
CA ALA A 188 14.19 11.13 -1.74
C ALA A 188 15.23 10.53 -2.70
N ALA A 189 15.84 9.39 -2.33
CA ALA A 189 16.82 8.70 -3.16
C ALA A 189 16.27 8.17 -4.50
N TRP A 190 14.96 7.94 -4.58
CA TRP A 190 14.35 7.43 -5.81
C TRP A 190 14.28 8.49 -6.92
N ILE A 191 14.23 9.78 -6.57
CA ILE A 191 14.06 10.89 -7.51
C ILE A 191 15.27 11.01 -8.44
N PRO A 192 16.52 11.23 -7.95
CA PRO A 192 17.68 11.37 -8.83
C PRO A 192 18.08 10.08 -9.53
N GLN A 193 17.57 8.92 -9.07
CA GLN A 193 17.81 7.63 -9.70
C GLN A 193 16.76 7.27 -10.76
N THR A 194 15.68 8.03 -10.85
CA THR A 194 14.67 7.91 -11.91
C THR A 194 14.90 9.05 -12.90
N ARG A 195 14.98 8.74 -14.20
CA ARG A 195 15.26 9.75 -15.23
C ARG A 195 14.17 10.83 -15.28
N PRO A 196 14.47 12.04 -15.79
CA PRO A 196 13.43 13.02 -16.13
C PRO A 196 12.34 12.41 -17.01
N GLY A 197 11.07 12.72 -16.70
CA GLY A 197 9.90 12.09 -17.33
C GLY A 197 9.67 10.64 -16.93
N GLY A 198 10.54 10.03 -16.11
CA GLY A 198 10.35 8.69 -15.55
C GLY A 198 9.26 8.67 -14.49
N LEU A 199 8.73 7.48 -14.18
CA LEU A 199 7.64 7.32 -13.21
C LEU A 199 8.13 6.64 -11.93
N ILE A 200 7.62 7.13 -10.80
CA ILE A 200 7.73 6.48 -9.49
C ILE A 200 6.32 6.05 -9.09
N THR A 201 6.10 4.75 -8.92
CA THR A 201 4.83 4.20 -8.45
C THR A 201 5.01 3.50 -7.11
N THR A 202 4.18 3.84 -6.11
CA THR A 202 4.29 3.25 -4.78
C THR A 202 2.94 3.20 -4.08
N PRO A 203 2.62 2.10 -3.39
CA PRO A 203 1.57 2.12 -2.37
C PRO A 203 1.95 3.15 -1.31
N PHE A 204 0.97 3.97 -0.92
CA PHE A 204 1.17 5.02 0.06
C PHE A 204 0.13 4.89 1.18
N HIS A 205 0.59 4.83 2.40
CA HIS A 205 -0.26 4.67 3.57
C HIS A 205 -0.13 5.87 4.51
N THR A 206 -1.19 6.11 5.23
CA THR A 206 -1.24 7.01 6.39
C THR A 206 -1.80 6.23 7.57
N SER A 207 -1.76 6.80 8.75
CA SER A 207 -2.39 6.20 9.93
C SER A 207 -3.94 6.09 9.84
N LEU A 208 -4.56 6.86 8.92
CA LEU A 208 -6.01 6.84 8.65
C LEU A 208 -6.39 6.13 7.35
N ALA A 209 -5.42 5.81 6.48
CA ALA A 209 -5.67 5.17 5.20
C ALA A 209 -4.54 4.19 4.88
N ASP A 210 -4.83 2.91 4.89
CA ASP A 210 -3.93 1.80 4.55
C ASP A 210 -4.04 1.43 3.06
N PHE A 211 -4.34 2.41 2.22
CA PHE A 211 -4.52 2.25 0.79
C PHE A 211 -4.15 3.55 0.07
N GLY A 212 -3.64 3.45 -1.11
CA GLY A 212 -3.34 4.54 -2.02
C GLY A 212 -2.26 4.09 -2.97
N LEU A 213 -2.45 4.25 -4.27
CA LEU A 213 -1.41 4.05 -5.27
C LEU A 213 -0.98 5.43 -5.75
N LEU A 214 0.15 5.91 -5.24
CA LEU A 214 0.76 7.18 -5.65
C LEU A 214 1.56 6.96 -6.93
N LYS A 215 1.36 7.83 -7.92
CA LYS A 215 2.08 7.83 -9.19
C LYS A 215 2.67 9.21 -9.40
N LEU A 216 3.99 9.31 -9.40
CA LEU A 216 4.73 10.55 -9.58
C LEU A 216 5.51 10.51 -10.89
N THR A 217 5.60 11.67 -11.55
CA THR A 217 6.49 11.88 -12.70
C THR A 217 7.67 12.75 -12.24
N VAL A 218 8.87 12.32 -12.55
CA VAL A 218 10.10 13.10 -12.26
C VAL A 218 10.16 14.28 -13.21
N ALA A 219 10.43 15.46 -12.66
CA ALA A 219 10.55 16.71 -13.40
C ALA A 219 11.78 16.72 -14.32
N ASP A 220 11.79 17.62 -15.29
CA ASP A 220 12.87 17.73 -16.29
C ASP A 220 14.24 18.02 -15.69
N ASP A 221 14.28 18.68 -14.53
CA ASP A 221 15.51 18.98 -13.79
C ASP A 221 16.02 17.78 -12.95
N GLY A 222 15.24 16.71 -12.83
CA GLY A 222 15.58 15.54 -12.02
C GLY A 222 15.63 15.79 -10.51
N GLN A 223 15.15 16.96 -10.02
CA GLN A 223 15.24 17.35 -8.61
C GLN A 223 13.91 17.21 -7.85
N SER A 224 12.85 16.94 -8.55
CA SER A 224 11.53 16.73 -7.94
C SER A 224 10.70 15.70 -8.71
N ALA A 225 9.67 15.18 -8.07
CA ALA A 225 8.65 14.35 -8.70
C ALA A 225 7.27 14.78 -8.20
N SER A 226 6.28 14.81 -9.09
CA SER A 226 4.93 15.25 -8.76
C SER A 226 3.87 14.39 -9.42
N GLY A 227 2.73 14.21 -8.75
CA GLY A 227 1.61 13.45 -9.30
C GLY A 227 0.49 13.20 -8.30
N THR A 228 -0.42 12.31 -8.65
CA THR A 228 -1.65 12.06 -7.91
C THR A 228 -1.81 10.59 -7.50
N PHE A 229 -2.85 10.31 -6.72
CA PHE A 229 -3.23 8.94 -6.36
C PHE A 229 -4.06 8.32 -7.48
N ALA A 230 -3.46 7.35 -8.19
CA ALA A 230 -4.06 6.69 -9.36
C ALA A 230 -5.07 5.58 -9.01
N GLY A 231 -5.20 5.22 -7.75
CA GLY A 231 -6.10 4.15 -7.33
C GLY A 231 -5.94 3.76 -5.86
N THR A 232 -6.53 2.64 -5.51
CA THR A 232 -6.46 2.08 -4.16
C THR A 232 -5.83 0.70 -4.18
N VAL A 233 -4.67 0.56 -3.53
CA VAL A 233 -3.99 -0.71 -3.30
C VAL A 233 -3.51 -0.74 -1.84
N SER A 234 -3.53 -1.92 -1.22
CA SER A 234 -3.00 -2.10 0.13
C SER A 234 -1.85 -3.10 0.09
N PHE A 235 -0.74 -2.74 0.70
CA PHE A 235 0.47 -3.55 0.76
C PHE A 235 1.05 -3.54 2.17
N MET A 236 1.92 -4.50 2.45
CA MET A 236 2.75 -4.46 3.64
C MET A 236 3.68 -3.25 3.59
N TRP A 237 4.07 -2.75 4.76
CA TRP A 237 4.96 -1.64 4.89
C TRP A 237 6.37 -1.93 4.37
N LEU A 238 6.98 -0.96 3.74
CA LEU A 238 8.44 -0.92 3.66
C LEU A 238 8.98 -1.04 5.10
N ARG A 239 9.87 -2.02 5.32
CA ARG A 239 10.22 -2.47 6.68
C ARG A 239 10.70 -1.33 7.58
N GLN A 240 11.49 -0.41 7.04
CA GLN A 240 12.03 0.76 7.74
C GLN A 240 10.97 1.83 8.04
N GLN A 241 9.83 1.78 7.36
CA GLN A 241 8.71 2.71 7.58
C GLN A 241 7.52 2.04 8.26
N ARG A 242 7.66 0.79 8.70
CA ARG A 242 6.62 0.09 9.46
C ARG A 242 6.40 0.84 10.77
N PRO A 243 5.16 1.32 11.05
CA PRO A 243 4.87 1.94 12.34
C PRO A 243 5.18 0.96 13.47
N PRO A 244 5.72 1.42 14.60
CA PRO A 244 5.69 0.63 15.81
C PRO A 244 4.25 0.21 16.06
N GLY A 245 4.04 -1.04 16.50
CA GLY A 245 2.69 -1.58 16.75
C GLY A 245 1.84 -0.57 17.51
N THR A 246 0.55 -0.56 17.24
CA THR A 246 -0.39 0.38 17.89
C THR A 246 -0.17 0.33 19.39
N PRO A 247 0.24 1.40 20.06
CA PRO A 247 0.38 1.39 21.51
C PRO A 247 -0.96 0.95 22.11
N ASP A 248 -0.96 -0.03 22.98
CA ASP A 248 -2.06 -0.22 23.90
C ASP A 248 -2.19 1.07 24.70
N THR A 249 -3.06 1.95 24.24
CA THR A 249 -3.34 3.17 24.99
C THR A 249 -4.05 2.77 26.26
N PRO A 250 -3.49 3.07 27.45
CA PRO A 250 -4.13 2.74 28.71
C PRO A 250 -5.59 3.19 28.71
N ALA A 251 -6.46 2.43 29.32
CA ALA A 251 -7.81 2.89 29.55
C ALA A 251 -7.69 4.20 30.34
N SER A 252 -8.22 5.30 29.81
CA SER A 252 -8.34 6.54 30.58
C SER A 252 -9.56 6.39 31.47
N ASP A 253 -9.39 6.60 32.76
CA ASP A 253 -10.50 6.62 33.75
C ASP A 253 -11.29 7.92 33.69
N ASP A 254 -10.87 8.88 32.85
CA ASP A 254 -11.56 10.17 32.70
C ASP A 254 -12.96 9.98 32.11
N GLU A 255 -13.90 10.74 32.61
CA GLU A 255 -15.23 10.86 32.01
C GLU A 255 -15.11 11.42 30.57
N PRO A 256 -15.82 10.85 29.59
CA PRO A 256 -15.76 11.38 28.23
C PRO A 256 -16.42 12.75 28.15
N ARG A 257 -15.77 13.66 27.44
CA ARG A 257 -16.47 14.87 26.94
C ARG A 257 -17.42 14.42 25.84
N VAL A 258 -18.70 14.73 26.00
CA VAL A 258 -19.76 14.34 25.06
C VAL A 258 -20.23 15.57 24.29
N THR A 259 -20.15 15.50 22.99
CA THR A 259 -20.46 16.59 22.07
C THR A 259 -21.17 16.07 20.82
N THR A 260 -21.41 16.94 19.84
CA THR A 260 -21.99 16.58 18.54
C THR A 260 -21.06 17.04 17.43
N ALA A 261 -20.80 16.17 16.45
CA ALA A 261 -20.02 16.53 15.28
C ALA A 261 -20.72 17.60 14.44
N ARG A 262 -19.94 18.57 13.95
CA ARG A 262 -20.41 19.68 13.07
C ARG A 262 -20.38 19.25 11.61
N THR A 263 -19.47 18.33 11.26
CA THR A 263 -19.35 17.75 9.92
C THR A 263 -19.65 16.25 9.99
N LEU A 264 -20.32 15.72 8.98
CA LEU A 264 -20.80 14.33 8.96
C LEU A 264 -19.67 13.31 9.13
N PRO A 265 -19.59 12.57 10.25
CA PRO A 265 -18.55 11.56 10.44
C PRO A 265 -18.60 10.45 9.40
N SER A 266 -19.76 10.19 8.79
CA SER A 266 -19.95 9.20 7.72
C SER A 266 -19.04 9.43 6.49
N TYR A 267 -18.58 10.63 6.24
CA TYR A 267 -17.58 10.88 5.19
C TYR A 267 -16.27 10.13 5.46
N LEU A 268 -15.81 10.09 6.72
CA LEU A 268 -14.61 9.36 7.08
C LEU A 268 -14.79 7.83 6.95
N SER A 269 -15.98 7.31 7.24
CA SER A 269 -16.25 5.87 7.09
C SER A 269 -16.48 5.44 5.64
N ASN A 270 -17.17 6.27 4.84
CA ASN A 270 -17.69 5.85 3.53
C ASN A 270 -16.91 6.40 2.33
N ARG A 271 -16.02 7.36 2.54
CA ARG A 271 -15.25 8.01 1.46
C ARG A 271 -13.75 7.78 1.63
N ARG A 272 -13.18 6.91 0.79
CA ARG A 272 -11.73 6.64 0.79
C ARG A 272 -10.90 7.90 0.58
N ALA A 273 -11.33 8.78 -0.34
CA ALA A 273 -10.64 10.04 -0.60
C ALA A 273 -10.59 10.95 0.63
N ALA A 274 -11.68 11.05 1.41
CA ALA A 274 -11.69 11.79 2.68
C ALA A 274 -10.66 11.22 3.67
N ARG A 275 -10.62 9.90 3.85
CA ARG A 275 -9.66 9.27 4.76
C ARG A 275 -8.21 9.54 4.36
N LEU A 276 -7.90 9.43 3.06
CA LEU A 276 -6.57 9.74 2.57
C LEU A 276 -6.22 11.22 2.79
N TYR A 277 -7.12 12.13 2.39
CA TYR A 277 -6.93 13.57 2.54
C TYR A 277 -6.65 13.97 3.99
N ILE A 278 -7.45 13.44 4.92
CA ILE A 278 -7.31 13.72 6.36
C ILE A 278 -6.05 13.03 6.89
N GLY A 279 -5.82 11.76 6.57
CA GLY A 279 -4.67 11.01 7.04
C GLY A 279 -3.32 11.62 6.65
N LEU A 280 -3.24 12.24 5.47
CA LEU A 280 -2.09 13.01 5.03
C LEU A 280 -1.83 14.25 5.90
N ARG A 281 -2.85 14.80 6.59
CA ARG A 281 -2.80 16.02 7.39
C ARG A 281 -2.80 15.79 8.90
N THR A 282 -3.04 14.54 9.32
CA THR A 282 -3.14 14.17 10.73
C THR A 282 -2.18 13.01 11.06
N PRO A 283 -0.86 13.19 10.88
CA PRO A 283 0.10 12.13 11.18
C PRO A 283 -0.01 11.71 12.65
N GLY A 284 0.08 10.41 12.89
CA GLY A 284 0.01 9.83 14.24
C GLY A 284 -1.41 9.70 14.83
N VAL A 285 -2.45 10.09 14.11
CA VAL A 285 -3.84 9.77 14.47
C VAL A 285 -4.23 8.47 13.81
N HIS A 286 -4.54 7.46 14.59
CA HIS A 286 -4.98 6.15 14.13
C HIS A 286 -6.50 6.03 14.18
N TYR A 287 -7.07 5.12 13.39
CA TYR A 287 -8.51 4.90 13.37
C TYR A 287 -8.88 3.42 13.24
N LYS A 288 -10.08 3.12 13.68
CA LYS A 288 -10.73 1.83 13.41
C LYS A 288 -12.23 2.05 13.25
N LEU A 289 -12.79 1.48 12.19
CA LEU A 289 -14.23 1.39 12.03
C LEU A 289 -14.75 0.20 12.83
N ALA A 290 -15.78 0.39 13.62
CA ALA A 290 -16.51 -0.67 14.30
C ALA A 290 -17.94 -0.71 13.79
N TRP A 291 -18.35 -1.88 13.30
CA TRP A 291 -19.70 -2.18 12.87
C TRP A 291 -20.44 -2.86 14.03
N ASN A 292 -21.71 -2.52 14.25
CA ASN A 292 -22.52 -3.25 15.22
C ASN A 292 -23.19 -4.44 14.53
N PRO A 293 -22.88 -5.71 14.91
CA PRO A 293 -23.73 -6.84 14.52
C PRO A 293 -25.11 -6.75 15.21
N PRO A 294 -26.24 -7.18 14.61
CA PRO A 294 -26.30 -7.98 13.39
C PRO A 294 -26.49 -7.19 12.09
N ASP A 295 -26.65 -5.84 12.15
CA ASP A 295 -26.91 -5.06 10.97
C ASP A 295 -25.60 -4.40 10.44
N PRO A 296 -25.03 -4.89 9.31
CA PRO A 296 -23.85 -4.28 8.72
C PRO A 296 -24.09 -2.84 8.21
N TRP A 297 -25.32 -2.35 8.24
CA TRP A 297 -25.73 -1.00 7.84
C TRP A 297 -26.03 -0.08 9.04
N GLU A 298 -26.10 -0.66 10.26
CA GLU A 298 -26.34 0.10 11.47
C GLU A 298 -25.04 0.64 12.09
N THR A 299 -25.02 1.91 12.30
CA THR A 299 -24.11 2.75 13.09
C THR A 299 -22.64 2.34 13.04
N SER A 300 -21.92 2.77 12.01
CA SER A 300 -20.48 2.74 12.09
C SER A 300 -20.00 3.68 13.19
N ARG A 301 -19.16 3.15 14.08
CA ARG A 301 -18.41 3.93 15.06
C ARG A 301 -17.02 4.14 14.51
N ILE A 302 -16.58 5.39 14.47
CA ILE A 302 -15.22 5.74 14.11
C ILE A 302 -14.47 5.91 15.43
N ARG A 303 -13.52 5.01 15.69
CA ARG A 303 -12.62 5.12 16.84
C ARG A 303 -11.34 5.78 16.38
N LEU A 304 -10.91 6.81 17.09
CA LEU A 304 -9.64 7.50 16.86
C LEU A 304 -8.78 7.40 18.11
N TRP A 305 -7.47 7.34 17.95
CA TRP A 305 -6.50 7.39 19.06
C TRP A 305 -5.16 7.93 18.57
N ALA A 306 -4.39 8.47 19.50
CA ALA A 306 -3.04 8.95 19.28
C ALA A 306 -2.12 8.50 20.43
N ALA A 307 -0.81 8.56 20.21
CA ALA A 307 0.20 8.09 21.16
C ALA A 307 0.21 8.87 22.49
N ASP A 308 -0.31 10.11 22.52
CA ASP A 308 -0.45 10.95 23.71
C ASP A 308 -1.58 10.52 24.66
N GLY A 309 -2.30 9.42 24.34
CA GLY A 309 -3.43 8.93 25.09
C GLY A 309 -4.78 9.55 24.72
N SER A 310 -4.81 10.51 23.80
CA SER A 310 -6.06 11.08 23.28
C SER A 310 -6.86 10.05 22.51
N LYS A 311 -8.18 10.03 22.73
CA LYS A 311 -9.12 9.09 22.10
C LYS A 311 -10.42 9.81 21.71
N ALA A 312 -11.03 9.39 20.61
CA ALA A 312 -12.37 9.82 20.24
C ALA A 312 -13.19 8.64 19.68
N ILE A 313 -14.49 8.68 19.90
CA ILE A 313 -15.47 7.83 19.22
C ILE A 313 -16.51 8.74 18.62
N ALA A 314 -16.58 8.79 17.29
CA ALA A 314 -17.63 9.52 16.57
C ALA A 314 -18.65 8.52 16.01
N LEU A 315 -19.94 8.78 16.25
CA LEU A 315 -21.04 8.00 15.68
C LEU A 315 -21.35 8.53 14.29
N ALA A 316 -21.38 7.64 13.30
CA ALA A 316 -21.60 8.02 11.90
C ALA A 316 -23.07 8.34 11.57
N ASN A 317 -24.00 8.04 12.50
CA ASN A 317 -25.44 8.27 12.36
C ASN A 317 -25.94 9.32 13.35
N PRO A 318 -27.06 10.02 13.05
CA PRO A 318 -27.67 10.98 13.96
C PRO A 318 -27.89 10.41 15.37
N PRO A 319 -27.68 11.20 16.40
CA PRO A 319 -27.36 12.63 16.41
C PRO A 319 -25.87 12.98 16.21
N TYR A 320 -25.06 12.11 15.62
CA TYR A 320 -23.63 12.30 15.36
C TYR A 320 -22.82 12.60 16.63
N THR A 321 -23.10 11.86 17.69
CA THR A 321 -22.46 12.06 19.00
C THR A 321 -20.97 11.73 18.92
N VAL A 322 -20.17 12.56 19.58
CA VAL A 322 -18.73 12.39 19.71
C VAL A 322 -18.38 12.26 21.18
N TYR A 323 -17.66 11.21 21.54
CA TYR A 323 -17.11 10.96 22.87
C TYR A 323 -15.60 11.11 22.81
N GLU A 324 -15.03 12.01 23.63
CA GLU A 324 -13.60 12.28 23.62
C GLU A 324 -12.99 12.15 25.01
N ARG A 325 -11.75 11.63 25.06
CA ARG A 325 -10.94 11.49 26.28
C ARG A 325 -9.50 11.88 26.01
N GLY A 326 -8.78 12.25 27.06
CA GLY A 326 -7.37 12.59 27.03
C GLY A 326 -7.09 14.06 26.74
N PRO A 327 -5.81 14.42 26.54
CA PRO A 327 -5.37 15.82 26.54
C PRO A 327 -5.82 16.62 25.33
N ARG A 328 -6.03 15.98 24.17
CA ARG A 328 -6.49 16.65 22.94
C ARG A 328 -7.88 16.20 22.55
N SER A 329 -8.62 17.07 21.90
CA SER A 329 -9.84 16.75 21.19
C SER A 329 -9.49 16.23 19.79
N LEU A 330 -9.41 14.89 19.62
CA LEU A 330 -9.01 14.29 18.34
C LEU A 330 -10.03 14.52 17.24
N TRP A 331 -11.31 14.56 17.60
CA TRP A 331 -12.35 14.84 16.61
C TRP A 331 -12.39 16.32 16.26
N HIS A 332 -12.71 17.19 17.24
CA HIS A 332 -13.01 18.59 16.95
C HIS A 332 -11.80 19.46 16.60
N ASP A 333 -10.64 19.18 17.18
CA ASP A 333 -9.45 20.01 16.96
C ASP A 333 -8.50 19.44 15.90
N VAL A 334 -8.62 18.13 15.58
CA VAL A 334 -7.66 17.46 14.69
C VAL A 334 -8.34 16.94 13.41
N VAL A 335 -9.37 16.12 13.51
CA VAL A 335 -9.96 15.45 12.34
C VAL A 335 -11.04 16.28 11.65
N GLU A 336 -11.97 16.83 12.42
CA GLU A 336 -13.13 17.56 11.90
C GLU A 336 -12.78 18.81 11.08
N PRO A 337 -11.77 19.64 11.45
CA PRO A 337 -11.37 20.77 10.63
C PRO A 337 -10.94 20.35 9.22
N HIS A 338 -10.12 19.32 9.09
CA HIS A 338 -9.69 18.81 7.78
C HIS A 338 -10.82 18.11 7.02
N LEU A 339 -11.79 17.53 7.72
CA LEU A 339 -12.99 16.99 7.09
C LEU A 339 -13.87 18.12 6.54
N ALA A 340 -14.00 19.23 7.26
CA ALA A 340 -14.70 20.43 6.81
C ALA A 340 -13.99 21.05 5.59
N ASP A 341 -12.66 21.14 5.60
CA ASP A 341 -11.85 21.60 4.47
C ASP A 341 -12.09 20.73 3.24
N TRP A 342 -12.07 19.39 3.41
CA TRP A 342 -12.33 18.46 2.30
C TRP A 342 -13.74 18.66 1.71
N VAL A 343 -14.74 18.92 2.54
CA VAL A 343 -16.10 19.24 2.09
C VAL A 343 -16.15 20.59 1.38
N ALA A 344 -15.50 21.62 1.90
CA ALA A 344 -15.41 22.95 1.29
C ALA A 344 -14.72 22.93 -0.08
N LEU A 345 -13.74 22.03 -0.27
CA LEU A 345 -13.07 21.75 -1.56
C LEU A 345 -13.94 20.89 -2.51
N GLN A 346 -15.24 20.74 -2.22
CA GLN A 346 -16.19 19.97 -3.02
C GLN A 346 -15.84 18.47 -3.11
N GLN A 347 -15.32 17.92 -2.02
CA GLN A 347 -15.07 16.47 -1.85
C GLN A 347 -14.13 15.90 -2.94
N PRO A 348 -12.89 16.38 -3.04
CA PRO A 348 -11.98 15.93 -4.08
C PRO A 348 -11.81 14.41 -4.08
N ARG A 349 -11.77 13.84 -5.30
CA ARG A 349 -11.53 12.41 -5.53
C ARG A 349 -10.05 12.08 -5.33
N LEU A 350 -9.73 10.79 -5.28
CA LEU A 350 -8.33 10.33 -5.12
C LEU A 350 -7.40 10.90 -6.19
N ASP A 351 -7.83 10.91 -7.45
CA ASP A 351 -7.07 11.42 -8.59
C ASP A 351 -6.90 12.96 -8.61
N GLN A 352 -7.54 13.66 -7.69
CA GLN A 352 -7.41 15.10 -7.46
C GLN A 352 -6.56 15.43 -6.23
N ILE A 353 -6.22 14.43 -5.43
CA ILE A 353 -5.28 14.56 -4.30
C ILE A 353 -3.90 14.19 -4.80
N GLY A 354 -2.94 15.07 -4.61
CA GLY A 354 -1.61 14.89 -5.13
C GLY A 354 -0.51 15.22 -4.13
N MET A 355 0.70 14.91 -4.57
CA MET A 355 1.92 15.11 -3.82
C MET A 355 3.05 15.52 -4.76
N SER A 356 3.86 16.47 -4.32
CA SER A 356 5.17 16.74 -4.89
C SER A 356 6.24 16.38 -3.88
N VAL A 357 7.34 15.81 -4.34
CA VAL A 357 8.47 15.39 -3.49
C VAL A 357 9.75 15.93 -4.14
N THR A 358 10.59 16.59 -3.35
CA THR A 358 11.89 17.10 -3.79
C THR A 358 13.02 16.16 -3.39
N ALA A 359 14.16 16.26 -4.05
CA ALA A 359 15.34 15.41 -3.80
C ALA A 359 15.93 15.58 -2.39
N ASP A 360 15.58 16.65 -1.66
CA ASP A 360 15.92 16.85 -0.24
C ASP A 360 14.95 16.14 0.72
N GLY A 361 13.88 15.50 0.19
CA GLY A 361 12.90 14.77 0.98
C GLY A 361 11.70 15.61 1.47
N THR A 362 11.56 16.85 1.03
CA THR A 362 10.38 17.67 1.31
C THR A 362 9.17 17.14 0.53
N HIS A 363 8.04 16.97 1.22
CA HIS A 363 6.78 16.55 0.62
C HIS A 363 5.79 17.68 0.67
N THR A 364 5.18 18.03 -0.44
CA THR A 364 4.09 19.01 -0.52
C THR A 364 2.82 18.31 -0.96
N LEU A 365 1.81 18.35 -0.11
CA LEU A 365 0.47 17.80 -0.37
C LEU A 365 -0.41 18.88 -1.00
N TRP A 366 -1.14 18.54 -2.04
CA TRP A 366 -1.99 19.50 -2.75
C TRP A 366 -3.28 18.85 -3.24
N THR A 367 -4.23 19.69 -3.66
CA THR A 367 -5.51 19.26 -4.26
C THR A 367 -5.71 20.03 -5.55
N GLY A 368 -5.94 19.30 -6.64
CA GLY A 368 -6.10 19.84 -7.98
C GLY A 368 -4.78 20.17 -8.67
N SER A 369 -3.91 20.95 -8.04
CA SER A 369 -2.61 21.41 -8.61
C SER A 369 -1.56 21.59 -7.52
N PRO A 370 -0.26 21.39 -7.83
CA PRO A 370 0.84 21.72 -6.91
C PRO A 370 0.85 23.18 -6.45
N ASP A 371 0.35 24.11 -7.26
CA ASP A 371 0.26 25.53 -6.97
C ASP A 371 -1.01 25.92 -6.19
N SER A 372 -1.75 24.92 -5.70
CA SER A 372 -2.98 25.14 -4.92
C SER A 372 -2.69 25.95 -3.65
N PRO A 373 -3.51 26.96 -3.30
CA PRO A 373 -3.37 27.70 -2.05
C PRO A 373 -3.58 26.84 -0.80
N THR A 374 -4.11 25.63 -0.95
CA THR A 374 -4.30 24.64 0.13
C THR A 374 -3.14 23.64 0.23
N ALA A 375 -2.02 23.90 -0.44
CA ALA A 375 -0.84 23.05 -0.35
C ALA A 375 -0.27 23.06 1.08
N LEU A 376 0.09 21.87 1.58
CA LEU A 376 0.70 21.67 2.88
C LEU A 376 2.07 21.04 2.71
N THR A 377 3.10 21.73 3.18
CA THR A 377 4.46 21.23 3.12
C THR A 377 4.83 20.48 4.40
N LEU A 378 5.32 19.25 4.22
CA LEU A 378 5.89 18.42 5.28
C LEU A 378 7.41 18.40 5.08
N PRO A 379 8.20 18.87 6.07
CA PRO A 379 9.66 18.92 5.94
C PRO A 379 10.26 17.51 5.80
N PRO A 380 11.53 17.37 5.41
CA PRO A 380 12.27 16.12 5.50
C PRO A 380 12.26 15.56 6.93
N ASN A 381 12.44 14.25 7.07
CA ASN A 381 12.60 13.61 8.39
C ASN A 381 13.95 13.92 8.99
#